data_afdba08e9996ae6e7b11bbbb2cb99136
#
_entry.id   afdba08e9996ae6e7b11bbbb2cb99136
#
_cell.length_a   1.000
_cell.length_b   1.000
_cell.length_c   1.000
_cell.angle_alpha   90.00
_cell.angle_beta   90.00
_cell.angle_gamma   90.00
#
_symmetry.space_group_name_H-M   'P 1'
#
loop_
_entity.id
_entity.type
_entity.pdbx_description
1 polymer ?
#
loop_
_entity_poly.entity_id
_entity_poly.type
_entity_poly.pdbx_seq_one_letter_code
_entity_poly.pdbx_strand_id
1 'polypeptide(L)'
;NSMLEEMKGWINESLTNNEWRIIGKEEYLKTVELLESFYNYLPKQLIHRDIHFGNFLFSKGGLSGYIDFDLSQRNIRIFDICYFLTGLLAEETDNAFTQNEWIENVKSVISGYESVINLSIKEKNAIPCVMESIEILFIAYFISVKDTKRAIDAYNVFHFIQNCESDIKNT
;
A
#
# COMPACT_ATOMS: atom_id res chain seq x y z
N ASN A 1 3.14 3.51 21.74
CA ASN A 1 3.89 3.38 20.47
C ASN A 1 2.96 3.76 19.32
N SER A 2 3.48 4.44 18.31
CA SER A 2 2.69 4.67 17.11
C SER A 2 2.59 3.35 16.32
N MET A 3 1.50 3.19 15.56
CA MET A 3 1.36 2.04 14.66
C MET A 3 2.57 1.88 13.73
N LEU A 4 3.15 3.00 13.27
CA LEU A 4 4.35 2.97 12.44
C LEU A 4 5.51 2.26 13.15
N GLU A 5 5.74 2.54 14.44
CA GLU A 5 6.80 1.89 15.22
C GLU A 5 6.55 0.40 15.42
N GLU A 6 5.29 0.01 15.63
CA GLU A 6 4.92 -1.41 15.75
C GLU A 6 5.13 -2.16 14.43
N MET A 7 4.68 -1.58 13.31
CA MET A 7 4.91 -2.13 11.98
C MET A 7 6.41 -2.29 11.68
N LYS A 8 7.19 -1.25 11.91
CA LYS A 8 8.65 -1.27 11.68
C LYS A 8 9.32 -2.35 12.51
N GLY A 9 8.97 -2.47 13.79
CA GLY A 9 9.52 -3.48 14.67
C GLY A 9 9.27 -4.89 14.13
N TRP A 10 8.03 -5.20 13.80
CA TRP A 10 7.64 -6.50 13.27
C TRP A 10 8.27 -6.82 11.91
N ILE A 11 8.26 -5.86 10.97
CA ILE A 11 8.86 -6.03 9.64
C ILE A 11 10.37 -6.28 9.77
N ASN A 12 11.06 -5.45 10.54
CA ASN A 12 12.51 -5.58 10.72
C ASN A 12 12.89 -6.92 11.37
N GLU A 13 12.14 -7.37 12.37
CA GLU A 13 12.34 -8.68 12.99
C GLU A 13 12.13 -9.81 11.99
N SER A 14 11.02 -9.80 11.26
CA SER A 14 10.68 -10.82 10.27
C SER A 14 11.74 -10.92 9.17
N LEU A 15 12.15 -9.79 8.60
CA LEU A 15 13.15 -9.75 7.53
C LEU A 15 14.55 -10.13 8.03
N THR A 16 14.96 -9.71 9.23
CA THR A 16 16.26 -10.07 9.83
C THR A 16 16.33 -11.56 10.11
N ASN A 17 15.27 -12.15 10.66
CA ASN A 17 15.22 -13.59 10.93
C ASN A 17 15.28 -14.45 9.65
N ASN A 18 15.04 -13.86 8.50
CA ASN A 18 15.10 -14.51 7.19
C ASN A 18 16.27 -14.02 6.31
N GLU A 19 17.29 -13.39 6.91
CA GLU A 19 18.54 -12.99 6.26
C GLU A 19 18.36 -12.05 5.07
N TRP A 20 17.30 -11.23 5.06
CA TRP A 20 17.01 -10.25 3.98
C TRP A 20 17.04 -10.86 2.57
N ARG A 21 16.44 -12.04 2.39
CA ARG A 21 16.60 -12.84 1.16
C ARG A 21 15.91 -12.28 -0.07
N ILE A 22 14.83 -11.54 0.11
CA ILE A 22 14.00 -11.05 -1.01
C ILE A 22 14.17 -9.56 -1.19
N ILE A 23 14.03 -8.77 -0.12
CA ILE A 23 14.28 -7.34 -0.14
C ILE A 23 15.58 -7.02 0.61
N GLY A 24 16.44 -6.18 0.02
CA GLY A 24 17.68 -5.74 0.65
C GLY A 24 17.40 -4.81 1.85
N LYS A 25 18.28 -4.90 2.88
CA LYS A 25 18.18 -4.04 4.06
C LYS A 25 18.24 -2.55 3.70
N GLU A 26 19.03 -2.20 2.70
CA GLU A 26 19.18 -0.83 2.24
C GLU A 26 17.88 -0.29 1.61
N GLU A 27 17.21 -1.08 0.77
CA GLU A 27 15.92 -0.73 0.16
C GLU A 27 14.86 -0.51 1.24
N TYR A 28 14.75 -1.45 2.20
CA TYR A 28 13.87 -1.32 3.34
C TYR A 28 14.11 -0.02 4.12
N LEU A 29 15.37 0.24 4.50
CA LEU A 29 15.71 1.43 5.29
C LEU A 29 15.38 2.72 4.53
N LYS A 30 15.68 2.79 3.24
CA LYS A 30 15.38 3.95 2.38
C LYS A 30 13.87 4.24 2.35
N THR A 31 13.04 3.23 2.14
CA THR A 31 11.57 3.40 2.09
C THR A 31 11.03 3.79 3.47
N VAL A 32 11.50 3.17 4.55
CA VAL A 32 11.07 3.50 5.91
C VAL A 32 11.46 4.92 6.32
N GLU A 33 12.69 5.36 6.07
CA GLU A 33 13.15 6.72 6.34
C GLU A 33 12.30 7.75 5.57
N LEU A 34 11.97 7.46 4.33
CA LEU A 34 11.10 8.31 3.52
C LEU A 34 9.69 8.38 4.11
N LEU A 35 9.09 7.23 4.47
CA LEU A 35 7.77 7.20 5.12
C LEU A 35 7.77 7.98 6.44
N GLU A 36 8.79 7.84 7.27
CA GLU A 36 8.92 8.58 8.54
C GLU A 36 8.95 10.09 8.32
N SER A 37 9.61 10.54 7.26
CA SER A 37 9.67 11.97 6.92
C SER A 37 8.31 12.58 6.62
N PHE A 38 7.35 11.79 6.15
CA PHE A 38 5.98 12.23 5.87
C PHE A 38 5.01 11.93 7.01
N TYR A 39 5.11 10.78 7.66
CA TYR A 39 4.06 10.15 8.46
C TYR A 39 3.45 11.06 9.55
N ASN A 40 4.29 11.87 10.23
CA ASN A 40 3.82 12.73 11.30
C ASN A 40 3.03 13.96 10.80
N TYR A 41 3.20 14.30 9.54
CA TYR A 41 2.56 15.47 8.90
C TYR A 41 1.32 15.08 8.08
N LEU A 42 1.10 13.79 7.85
CA LEU A 42 -0.05 13.33 7.09
C LEU A 42 -1.32 13.31 7.95
N PRO A 43 -2.47 13.75 7.41
CA PRO A 43 -3.76 13.66 8.09
C PRO A 43 -4.12 12.23 8.49
N LYS A 44 -4.68 12.07 9.68
CA LYS A 44 -5.07 10.78 10.24
C LYS A 44 -6.57 10.73 10.50
N GLN A 45 -7.18 9.62 10.10
CA GLN A 45 -8.59 9.31 10.35
C GLN A 45 -8.76 7.85 10.75
N LEU A 46 -9.99 7.43 11.05
CA LEU A 46 -10.32 6.01 11.09
C LEU A 46 -10.24 5.46 9.67
N ILE A 47 -9.45 4.42 9.47
CA ILE A 47 -9.27 3.72 8.19
C ILE A 47 -9.75 2.28 8.34
N HIS A 48 -10.09 1.63 7.23
CA HIS A 48 -10.50 0.23 7.19
C HIS A 48 -9.30 -0.70 7.32
N ARG A 49 -8.18 -0.38 6.65
CA ARG A 49 -6.92 -1.13 6.62
C ARG A 49 -6.89 -2.37 5.72
N ASP A 50 -8.03 -2.87 5.32
CA ASP A 50 -8.16 -4.07 4.49
C ASP A 50 -9.18 -3.83 3.36
N ILE A 51 -8.95 -2.80 2.56
CA ILE A 51 -9.82 -2.40 1.45
C ILE A 51 -9.44 -3.18 0.19
N HIS A 52 -10.23 -4.21 -0.12
CA HIS A 52 -10.13 -4.99 -1.36
C HIS A 52 -11.53 -5.41 -1.83
N PHE A 53 -11.66 -5.93 -3.06
CA PHE A 53 -12.97 -6.26 -3.63
C PHE A 53 -13.79 -7.26 -2.82
N GLY A 54 -13.13 -8.19 -2.11
CA GLY A 54 -13.81 -9.16 -1.24
C GLY A 54 -14.55 -8.51 -0.06
N ASN A 55 -14.15 -7.30 0.35
CA ASN A 55 -14.77 -6.56 1.45
C ASN A 55 -15.78 -5.51 0.98
N PHE A 56 -16.10 -5.47 -0.34
CA PHE A 56 -17.11 -4.59 -0.90
C PHE A 56 -18.44 -5.32 -1.12
N LEU A 57 -19.53 -4.69 -0.74
CA LEU A 57 -20.87 -5.15 -1.05
C LEU A 57 -21.46 -4.33 -2.19
N PHE A 58 -22.01 -5.01 -3.18
CA PHE A 58 -22.67 -4.37 -4.33
C PHE A 58 -24.15 -4.69 -4.35
N SER A 59 -24.98 -3.73 -4.70
CA SER A 59 -26.41 -3.88 -4.90
C SER A 59 -26.89 -2.98 -6.04
N LYS A 60 -27.70 -3.55 -6.94
CA LYS A 60 -28.28 -2.82 -8.08
C LYS A 60 -27.23 -2.11 -8.95
N GLY A 61 -26.05 -2.69 -9.09
CA GLY A 61 -24.97 -2.18 -9.94
C GLY A 61 -24.12 -1.07 -9.31
N GLY A 62 -24.24 -0.83 -8.01
CA GLY A 62 -23.41 0.14 -7.27
C GLY A 62 -22.88 -0.42 -5.96
N LEU A 63 -21.85 0.23 -5.43
CA LEU A 63 -21.33 -0.06 -4.10
C LEU A 63 -22.41 0.25 -3.05
N SER A 64 -22.72 -0.71 -2.18
CA SER A 64 -23.75 -0.59 -1.15
C SER A 64 -23.21 -0.63 0.28
N GLY A 65 -21.98 -1.06 0.47
CA GLY A 65 -21.35 -1.10 1.80
C GLY A 65 -19.98 -1.76 1.81
N TYR A 66 -19.39 -1.75 2.99
CA TYR A 66 -18.12 -2.40 3.33
C TYR A 66 -18.35 -3.36 4.49
N ILE A 67 -17.55 -4.42 4.56
CA ILE A 67 -17.55 -5.41 5.64
C ILE A 67 -16.12 -5.64 6.14
N ASP A 68 -16.00 -6.37 7.23
CA ASP A 68 -14.71 -6.77 7.83
C ASP A 68 -13.87 -5.60 8.34
N PHE A 69 -14.41 -4.92 9.35
CA PHE A 69 -13.75 -3.78 10.02
C PHE A 69 -12.81 -4.18 11.17
N ASP A 70 -12.48 -5.46 11.31
CA ASP A 70 -11.69 -5.97 12.46
C ASP A 70 -10.29 -5.36 12.54
N LEU A 71 -9.71 -4.95 11.42
CA LEU A 71 -8.41 -4.29 11.35
C LEU A 71 -8.48 -2.76 11.43
N SER A 72 -9.69 -2.18 11.54
CA SER A 72 -9.88 -0.72 11.50
C SER A 72 -9.15 -0.02 12.63
N GLN A 73 -8.49 1.08 12.31
CA GLN A 73 -7.75 1.87 13.28
C GLN A 73 -7.52 3.30 12.82
N ARG A 74 -7.07 4.16 13.72
CA ARG A 74 -6.68 5.53 13.36
C ARG A 74 -5.29 5.55 12.75
N ASN A 75 -5.19 5.90 11.47
CA ASN A 75 -3.94 6.00 10.73
C ASN A 75 -4.01 7.09 9.65
N ILE A 76 -2.92 7.24 8.87
CA ILE A 76 -2.88 8.15 7.71
C ILE A 76 -4.02 7.80 6.75
N ARG A 77 -4.79 8.82 6.35
CA ARG A 77 -6.03 8.61 5.59
C ARG A 77 -5.82 8.08 4.17
N ILE A 78 -4.63 8.31 3.59
CA ILE A 78 -4.28 7.80 2.25
C ILE A 78 -3.95 6.30 2.25
N PHE A 79 -3.83 5.66 3.43
CA PHE A 79 -3.47 4.24 3.52
C PHE A 79 -4.44 3.34 2.76
N ASP A 80 -5.75 3.54 2.94
CA ASP A 80 -6.77 2.70 2.28
C ASP A 80 -6.74 2.83 0.75
N ILE A 81 -6.49 4.05 0.23
CA ILE A 81 -6.30 4.28 -1.21
C ILE A 81 -5.08 3.50 -1.70
N CYS A 82 -3.97 3.61 -1.01
CA CYS A 82 -2.72 2.93 -1.36
C CYS A 82 -2.90 1.41 -1.30
N TYR A 83 -3.51 0.88 -0.24
CA TYR A 83 -3.77 -0.54 -0.07
C TYR A 83 -4.64 -1.10 -1.19
N PHE A 84 -5.73 -0.40 -1.55
CA PHE A 84 -6.59 -0.81 -2.66
C PHE A 84 -5.82 -0.85 -3.99
N LEU A 85 -5.04 0.20 -4.29
CA LEU A 85 -4.31 0.30 -5.55
C LEU A 85 -3.17 -0.73 -5.67
N THR A 86 -2.47 -1.04 -4.58
CA THR A 86 -1.48 -2.13 -4.59
C THR A 86 -2.16 -3.50 -4.71
N GLY A 87 -3.31 -3.68 -4.05
CA GLY A 87 -4.11 -4.90 -4.16
C GLY A 87 -4.53 -5.21 -5.60
N LEU A 88 -4.86 -4.20 -6.42
CA LEU A 88 -5.16 -4.39 -7.84
C LEU A 88 -4.00 -5.01 -8.62
N LEU A 89 -2.76 -4.68 -8.27
CA LEU A 89 -1.57 -5.29 -8.91
C LEU A 89 -1.33 -6.72 -8.45
N ALA A 90 -1.66 -7.03 -7.19
CA ALA A 90 -1.46 -8.36 -6.62
C ALA A 90 -2.51 -9.40 -7.06
N GLU A 91 -3.74 -8.96 -7.38
CA GLU A 91 -4.84 -9.84 -7.80
C GLU A 91 -4.78 -10.24 -9.27
N GLU A 92 -4.06 -9.49 -10.11
CA GLU A 92 -3.96 -9.69 -11.56
C GLU A 92 -2.83 -10.68 -11.92
N THR A 93 -3.10 -11.99 -11.82
CA THR A 93 -2.10 -13.03 -12.15
C THR A 93 -2.01 -13.36 -13.65
N ASP A 94 -3.10 -13.17 -14.42
CA ASP A 94 -3.17 -13.61 -15.83
C ASP A 94 -3.21 -12.48 -16.85
N ASN A 95 -3.54 -11.25 -16.46
CA ASN A 95 -3.55 -10.04 -17.29
C ASN A 95 -2.91 -8.88 -16.53
N ALA A 96 -1.61 -8.94 -16.32
CA ALA A 96 -0.89 -7.86 -15.64
C ALA A 96 -1.18 -6.51 -16.32
N PHE A 97 -1.58 -5.50 -15.55
CA PHE A 97 -1.70 -4.14 -16.04
C PHE A 97 -0.40 -3.68 -16.68
N THR A 98 -0.49 -3.04 -17.82
CA THR A 98 0.61 -2.18 -18.27
C THR A 98 0.74 -0.99 -17.31
N GLN A 99 1.91 -0.37 -17.28
CA GLN A 99 2.13 0.82 -16.45
C GLN A 99 1.06 1.90 -16.72
N ASN A 100 0.74 2.16 -17.98
CA ASN A 100 -0.25 3.17 -18.35
C ASN A 100 -1.66 2.83 -17.84
N GLU A 101 -2.10 1.58 -18.00
CA GLU A 101 -3.42 1.15 -17.52
C GLU A 101 -3.53 1.27 -16.00
N TRP A 102 -2.47 0.87 -15.27
CA TRP A 102 -2.49 1.02 -13.82
C TRP A 102 -2.48 2.47 -13.37
N ILE A 103 -1.71 3.35 -14.00
CA ILE A 103 -1.69 4.79 -13.71
C ILE A 103 -3.07 5.43 -13.98
N GLU A 104 -3.81 5.01 -15.01
CA GLU A 104 -5.19 5.47 -15.22
C GLU A 104 -6.12 5.03 -14.08
N ASN A 105 -5.94 3.84 -13.52
CA ASN A 105 -6.66 3.43 -12.31
C ASN A 105 -6.27 4.29 -11.10
N VAL A 106 -4.98 4.59 -10.91
CA VAL A 106 -4.51 5.50 -9.85
C VAL A 106 -5.18 6.86 -9.96
N LYS A 107 -5.18 7.47 -11.14
CA LYS A 107 -5.85 8.76 -11.41
C LYS A 107 -7.35 8.71 -11.08
N SER A 108 -8.02 7.64 -11.51
CA SER A 108 -9.46 7.46 -11.29
C SER A 108 -9.80 7.36 -9.81
N VAL A 109 -9.03 6.57 -9.05
CA VAL A 109 -9.25 6.40 -7.60
C VAL A 109 -8.94 7.69 -6.84
N ILE A 110 -7.83 8.37 -7.16
CA ILE A 110 -7.47 9.66 -6.54
C ILE A 110 -8.53 10.72 -6.86
N SER A 111 -8.96 10.84 -8.12
CA SER A 111 -10.01 11.78 -8.52
C SER A 111 -11.34 11.49 -7.81
N GLY A 112 -11.71 10.21 -7.69
CA GLY A 112 -12.89 9.81 -6.92
C GLY A 112 -12.79 10.22 -5.45
N TYR A 113 -11.66 10.01 -4.83
CA TYR A 113 -11.42 10.44 -3.45
C TYR A 113 -11.46 11.97 -3.30
N GLU A 114 -10.80 12.69 -4.21
CA GLU A 114 -10.76 14.16 -4.21
C GLU A 114 -12.13 14.80 -4.52
N SER A 115 -13.07 14.06 -5.11
CA SER A 115 -14.45 14.53 -5.25
C SER A 115 -15.17 14.75 -3.91
N VAL A 116 -14.66 14.15 -2.85
CA VAL A 116 -15.20 14.27 -1.47
C VAL A 116 -14.29 15.14 -0.61
N ILE A 117 -12.97 14.92 -0.66
CA ILE A 117 -12.01 15.66 0.14
C ILE A 117 -10.66 15.75 -0.58
N ASN A 118 -10.17 16.96 -0.78
CA ASN A 118 -8.89 17.19 -1.47
C ASN A 118 -7.70 16.59 -0.72
N LEU A 119 -6.79 16.00 -1.46
CA LEU A 119 -5.48 15.61 -0.99
C LEU A 119 -4.51 16.80 -1.04
N SER A 120 -3.73 16.97 -0.01
CA SER A 120 -2.63 17.95 -0.01
C SER A 120 -1.48 17.45 -0.90
N ILE A 121 -0.64 18.36 -1.37
CA ILE A 121 0.59 18.02 -2.11
C ILE A 121 1.49 17.05 -1.30
N LYS A 122 1.52 17.20 0.04
CA LYS A 122 2.28 16.29 0.90
C LYS A 122 1.72 14.86 0.87
N GLU A 123 0.40 14.72 0.82
CA GLU A 123 -0.24 13.42 0.71
C GLU A 123 0.03 12.80 -0.65
N LYS A 124 -0.15 13.53 -1.74
CA LYS A 124 0.16 13.04 -3.09
C LYS A 124 1.62 12.59 -3.21
N ASN A 125 2.56 13.38 -2.70
CA ASN A 125 3.98 13.03 -2.69
C ASN A 125 4.30 11.79 -1.82
N ALA A 126 3.48 11.48 -0.82
CA ALA A 126 3.67 10.34 0.06
C ALA A 126 3.06 9.03 -0.49
N ILE A 127 2.14 9.10 -1.45
CA ILE A 127 1.44 7.92 -2.00
C ILE A 127 2.42 6.82 -2.42
N PRO A 128 3.47 7.06 -3.25
CA PRO A 128 4.38 6.00 -3.66
C PRO A 128 5.04 5.30 -2.48
N CYS A 129 5.61 6.04 -1.53
CA CYS A 129 6.31 5.42 -0.40
C CYS A 129 5.35 4.71 0.58
N VAL A 130 4.07 5.11 0.66
CA VAL A 130 3.05 4.38 1.42
C VAL A 130 2.73 3.06 0.71
N MET A 131 2.57 3.05 -0.60
CA MET A 131 2.39 1.83 -1.39
C MET A 131 3.58 0.88 -1.25
N GLU A 132 4.80 1.38 -1.41
CA GLU A 132 6.03 0.61 -1.20
C GLU A 132 6.08 -0.01 0.20
N SER A 133 5.70 0.74 1.22
CA SER A 133 5.69 0.26 2.61
C SER A 133 4.65 -0.84 2.85
N ILE A 134 3.52 -0.80 2.14
CA ILE A 134 2.51 -1.87 2.16
C ILE A 134 3.09 -3.14 1.54
N GLU A 135 3.80 -3.04 0.41
CA GLU A 135 4.43 -4.20 -0.21
C GLU A 135 5.55 -4.79 0.65
N ILE A 136 6.34 -3.95 1.34
CA ILE A 136 7.33 -4.44 2.33
C ILE A 136 6.63 -5.21 3.46
N LEU A 137 5.48 -4.75 3.93
CA LEU A 137 4.68 -5.46 4.91
C LEU A 137 4.25 -6.84 4.40
N PHE A 138 3.78 -6.94 3.14
CA PHE A 138 3.42 -8.21 2.52
C PHE A 138 4.63 -9.12 2.31
N ILE A 139 5.77 -8.60 1.85
CA ILE A 139 7.02 -9.38 1.74
C ILE A 139 7.36 -9.99 3.10
N ALA A 140 7.39 -9.19 4.16
CA ALA A 140 7.70 -9.66 5.51
C ALA A 140 6.70 -10.71 6.01
N TYR A 141 5.40 -10.50 5.74
CA TYR A 141 4.35 -11.45 6.08
C TYR A 141 4.53 -12.79 5.36
N PHE A 142 4.66 -12.77 4.04
CA PHE A 142 4.80 -14.00 3.26
C PHE A 142 6.09 -14.77 3.58
N ILE A 143 7.18 -14.06 3.86
CA ILE A 143 8.42 -14.67 4.36
C ILE A 143 8.15 -15.35 5.71
N SER A 144 7.44 -14.72 6.63
CA SER A 144 7.17 -15.28 7.97
C SER A 144 6.34 -16.56 7.92
N VAL A 145 5.44 -16.68 6.94
CA VAL A 145 4.62 -17.88 6.70
C VAL A 145 5.24 -18.85 5.69
N LYS A 146 6.49 -18.61 5.26
CA LYS A 146 7.26 -19.44 4.33
C LYS A 146 6.64 -19.56 2.92
N ASP A 147 5.88 -18.56 2.50
CA ASP A 147 5.34 -18.44 1.15
C ASP A 147 6.27 -17.58 0.28
N THR A 148 7.36 -18.20 -0.15
CA THR A 148 8.39 -17.52 -0.95
C THR A 148 7.85 -17.00 -2.29
N LYS A 149 6.88 -17.69 -2.89
CA LYS A 149 6.30 -17.28 -4.16
C LYS A 149 5.60 -15.93 -4.00
N ARG A 150 4.64 -15.83 -3.08
CA ARG A 150 3.92 -14.57 -2.84
C ARG A 150 4.83 -13.45 -2.32
N ALA A 151 5.89 -13.79 -1.59
CA ALA A 151 6.88 -12.80 -1.19
C ALA A 151 7.64 -12.21 -2.40
N ILE A 152 7.96 -13.02 -3.42
CA ILE A 152 8.57 -12.55 -4.68
C ILE A 152 7.56 -11.74 -5.49
N ASP A 153 6.30 -12.17 -5.54
CA ASP A 153 5.25 -11.43 -6.24
C ASP A 153 5.06 -10.02 -5.62
N ALA A 154 5.02 -9.91 -4.30
CA ALA A 154 4.98 -8.61 -3.60
C ALA A 154 6.24 -7.76 -3.87
N TYR A 155 7.41 -8.36 -3.96
CA TYR A 155 8.65 -7.67 -4.33
C TYR A 155 8.62 -7.14 -5.78
N ASN A 156 8.03 -7.88 -6.70
CA ASN A 156 7.81 -7.41 -8.06
C ASN A 156 6.85 -6.21 -8.10
N VAL A 157 5.78 -6.23 -7.30
CA VAL A 157 4.85 -5.09 -7.16
C VAL A 157 5.56 -3.89 -6.56
N PHE A 158 6.39 -4.07 -5.53
CA PHE A 158 7.23 -3.02 -4.94
C PHE A 158 8.08 -2.30 -6.01
N HIS A 159 8.80 -3.05 -6.85
CA HIS A 159 9.60 -2.48 -7.93
C HIS A 159 8.77 -1.83 -9.03
N PHE A 160 7.60 -2.39 -9.34
CA PHE A 160 6.68 -1.78 -10.30
C PHE A 160 6.25 -0.40 -9.82
N ILE A 161 5.90 -0.25 -8.53
CA ILE A 161 5.54 1.02 -7.92
C ILE A 161 6.71 2.02 -7.98
N GLN A 162 7.93 1.59 -7.68
CA GLN A 162 9.12 2.43 -7.79
C GLN A 162 9.31 2.98 -9.21
N ASN A 163 9.13 2.13 -10.22
CA ASN A 163 9.23 2.54 -11.62
C ASN A 163 8.14 3.55 -12.02
N CYS A 164 6.99 3.53 -11.35
CA CYS A 164 5.86 4.44 -11.58
C CYS A 164 5.86 5.70 -10.67
N GLU A 165 6.86 5.86 -9.78
CA GLU A 165 6.85 6.91 -8.74
C GLU A 165 6.55 8.30 -9.28
N SER A 166 7.22 8.68 -10.38
CA SER A 166 7.04 10.00 -11.01
C SER A 166 5.62 10.20 -11.54
N ASP A 167 5.05 9.16 -12.17
CA ASP A 167 3.71 9.23 -12.76
C ASP A 167 2.64 9.30 -11.67
N ILE A 168 2.82 8.55 -10.57
CA ILE A 168 1.91 8.59 -9.40
C ILE A 168 1.89 9.98 -8.77
N LYS A 169 3.05 10.62 -8.59
CA LYS A 169 3.15 11.96 -7.99
C LYS A 169 2.50 13.06 -8.84
N ASN A 170 2.37 12.82 -10.13
CA ASN A 170 1.78 13.76 -11.09
C ASN A 170 0.27 13.55 -11.32
N THR A 171 -0.36 12.67 -10.53
CA THR A 171 -1.82 12.37 -10.60
C THR A 171 -2.71 13.34 -9.71
#